data_014e88456bc8e7a85aaf2750a01b2061
#
_entry.id   014e88456bc8e7a85aaf2750a01b2061
#
_cell.length_a   1.000
_cell.length_b   1.000
_cell.length_c   1.000
_cell.angle_alpha   90.00
_cell.angle_beta   90.00
_cell.angle_gamma   90.00
#
_symmetry.space_group_name_H-M   'P 1'
#
loop_
_entity.id
_entity.type
_entity.pdbx_description
1 polymer ?
#
loop_
_entity_poly.entity_id
_entity_poly.type
_entity_poly.pdbx_seq_one_letter_code
_entity_poly.pdbx_strand_id
1 'polypeptide(L)'
;MIADKDHKLFLNSISDTIDLFIAYTVKDSVARRIVKYVYNYEAQSTSTIPLHLSNKELAKELNVSEATIKSSLSRAKSSRLITVIGLGACRLISLNTKTICEIRDSLFSL
;
A
#
# COMPACT_ATOMS: atom_id res chain seq x y z
N MET A 1 -8.28 -12.78 1.59
CA MET A 1 -8.32 -12.22 2.93
C MET A 1 -6.96 -11.69 3.32
N ILE A 2 -6.92 -10.56 4.00
CA ILE A 2 -5.65 -9.89 4.29
C ILE A 2 -5.10 -10.18 5.68
N ALA A 3 -5.91 -10.65 6.60
CA ALA A 3 -5.50 -10.77 8.01
C ALA A 3 -5.35 -12.21 8.48
N ASP A 4 -4.94 -13.11 7.59
CA ASP A 4 -4.60 -14.45 8.03
C ASP A 4 -3.16 -14.47 8.60
N LYS A 5 -2.82 -15.57 9.25
CA LYS A 5 -1.55 -15.74 9.93
C LYS A 5 -0.34 -15.63 8.98
N ASP A 6 -0.44 -16.28 7.81
CA ASP A 6 0.64 -16.30 6.83
C ASP A 6 0.89 -14.92 6.23
N HIS A 7 -0.19 -14.16 5.98
CA HIS A 7 -0.10 -12.79 5.50
C HIS A 7 0.62 -11.90 6.52
N LYS A 8 0.25 -12.01 7.80
CA LYS A 8 0.90 -11.25 8.87
C LYS A 8 2.38 -11.61 9.00
N LEU A 9 2.71 -12.87 8.93
CA LEU A 9 4.11 -13.32 8.98
C LEU A 9 4.90 -12.74 7.82
N PHE A 10 4.32 -12.73 6.60
CA PHE A 10 4.97 -12.13 5.45
C PHE A 10 5.21 -10.63 5.67
N LEU A 11 4.20 -9.89 6.12
CA LEU A 11 4.33 -8.45 6.34
C LEU A 11 5.39 -8.15 7.40
N ASN A 12 5.44 -8.94 8.46
CA ASN A 12 6.47 -8.77 9.50
C ASN A 12 7.86 -9.08 8.96
N SER A 13 7.98 -10.04 8.04
CA SER A 13 9.27 -10.42 7.47
C SER A 13 9.89 -9.33 6.61
N ILE A 14 9.08 -8.41 6.08
CA ILE A 14 9.56 -7.30 5.25
C ILE A 14 9.54 -5.95 5.97
N SER A 15 9.27 -5.94 7.28
CA SER A 15 9.11 -4.69 8.03
C SER A 15 10.33 -3.77 7.94
N ASP A 16 11.54 -4.33 7.89
CA ASP A 16 12.78 -3.56 7.82
C ASP A 16 13.11 -3.11 6.39
N THR A 17 12.51 -3.73 5.38
CA THR A 17 12.85 -3.49 3.97
C THR A 17 11.72 -2.85 3.17
N ILE A 18 10.53 -2.68 3.75
CA ILE A 18 9.38 -2.15 3.01
C ILE A 18 9.65 -0.76 2.45
N ASP A 19 10.34 0.10 3.20
CA ASP A 19 10.64 1.45 2.73
C ASP A 19 11.59 1.41 1.53
N LEU A 20 12.50 0.46 1.50
CA LEU A 20 13.40 0.25 0.36
C LEU A 20 12.61 -0.18 -0.89
N PHE A 21 11.68 -1.12 -0.74
CA PHE A 21 10.83 -1.56 -1.85
C PHE A 21 10.00 -0.40 -2.40
N ILE A 22 9.42 0.40 -1.51
CA ILE A 22 8.62 1.55 -1.90
C ILE A 22 9.48 2.59 -2.63
N ALA A 23 10.65 2.91 -2.08
CA ALA A 23 11.56 3.88 -2.68
C ALA A 23 12.08 3.42 -4.04
N TYR A 24 12.30 2.13 -4.21
CA TYR A 24 12.75 1.55 -5.48
C TYR A 24 11.69 1.68 -6.57
N THR A 25 10.41 1.53 -6.22
CA THR A 25 9.32 1.39 -7.17
C THR A 25 8.55 2.69 -7.41
N VAL A 26 8.41 3.52 -6.39
CA VAL A 26 7.55 4.70 -6.41
C VAL A 26 8.39 5.97 -6.29
N LYS A 27 8.25 6.88 -7.26
CA LYS A 27 9.02 8.13 -7.28
C LYS A 27 8.31 9.29 -6.54
N ASP A 28 7.00 9.30 -6.56
CA ASP A 28 6.20 10.37 -5.95
C ASP A 28 6.16 10.23 -4.43
N SER A 29 6.51 11.30 -3.71
CA SER A 29 6.60 11.25 -2.24
C SER A 29 5.27 10.95 -1.56
N VAL A 30 4.17 11.53 -2.05
CA VAL A 30 2.85 11.28 -1.47
C VAL A 30 2.38 9.87 -1.82
N ALA A 31 2.65 9.40 -3.04
CA ALA A 31 2.34 8.02 -3.41
C ALA A 31 3.07 7.02 -2.51
N ARG A 32 4.33 7.30 -2.15
CA ARG A 32 5.08 6.48 -1.19
C ARG A 32 4.37 6.42 0.17
N ARG A 33 3.88 7.55 0.63
CA ARG A 33 3.16 7.63 1.90
C ARG A 33 1.85 6.85 1.86
N ILE A 34 1.16 6.86 0.71
CA ILE A 34 -0.07 6.07 0.52
C ILE A 34 0.26 4.58 0.64
N VAL A 35 1.28 4.10 -0.06
CA VAL A 35 1.66 2.68 0.00
C VAL A 35 2.05 2.29 1.43
N LYS A 36 2.84 3.13 2.10
CA LYS A 36 3.24 2.85 3.49
C LYS A 36 2.04 2.83 4.43
N TYR A 37 1.06 3.70 4.21
CA TYR A 37 -0.16 3.71 5.00
C TYR A 37 -0.92 2.39 4.84
N VAL A 38 -1.05 1.90 3.61
CA VAL A 38 -1.71 0.62 3.35
C VAL A 38 -0.94 -0.53 4.01
N TYR A 39 0.38 -0.53 3.89
CA TYR A 39 1.22 -1.53 4.55
C TYR A 39 1.00 -1.52 6.06
N ASN A 40 1.06 -0.35 6.69
CA ASN A 40 0.90 -0.24 8.13
C ASN A 40 -0.49 -0.71 8.58
N TYR A 41 -1.52 -0.35 7.81
CA TYR A 41 -2.87 -0.81 8.12
C TYR A 41 -2.96 -2.34 8.12
N GLU A 42 -2.43 -2.99 7.09
CA GLU A 42 -2.51 -4.45 6.98
C GLU A 42 -1.63 -5.14 8.02
N ALA A 43 -0.46 -4.58 8.30
CA ALA A 43 0.46 -5.18 9.26
C ALA A 43 -0.05 -5.07 10.71
N GLN A 44 -0.78 -4.01 11.03
CA GLN A 44 -1.21 -3.72 12.39
C GLN A 44 -2.68 -4.06 12.66
N SER A 45 -3.49 -4.19 11.61
CA SER A 45 -4.92 -4.41 11.75
C SER A 45 -5.22 -5.86 12.16
N THR A 46 -6.21 -6.03 13.03
CA THR A 46 -6.76 -7.34 13.35
C THR A 46 -7.97 -7.68 12.47
N SER A 47 -8.41 -6.71 11.64
CA SER A 47 -9.54 -6.88 10.73
C SER A 47 -9.15 -7.69 9.50
N THR A 48 -10.10 -8.48 8.99
CA THR A 48 -9.95 -9.16 7.70
C THR A 48 -10.44 -8.31 6.54
N ILE A 49 -10.94 -7.10 6.82
CA ILE A 49 -11.49 -6.20 5.81
C ILE A 49 -10.37 -5.33 5.25
N PRO A 50 -10.22 -5.24 3.92
CA PRO A 50 -9.25 -4.34 3.31
C PRO A 50 -9.51 -2.88 3.68
N LEU A 51 -8.49 -2.06 3.57
CA LEU A 51 -8.59 -0.63 3.85
C LEU A 51 -9.66 0.03 2.98
N HIS A 52 -10.54 0.79 3.62
CA HIS A 52 -11.67 1.45 2.97
C HIS A 52 -11.66 2.93 3.34
N LEU A 53 -10.99 3.74 2.53
CA LEU A 53 -10.93 5.20 2.72
C LEU A 53 -11.19 5.92 1.40
N SER A 54 -11.97 6.99 1.47
CA SER A 54 -12.17 7.89 0.35
C SER A 54 -10.94 8.80 0.15
N ASN A 55 -10.90 9.53 -0.97
CA ASN A 55 -9.85 10.52 -1.18
C ASN A 55 -9.85 11.58 -0.08
N LYS A 56 -11.02 12.00 0.35
CA LYS A 56 -11.16 12.99 1.41
C LYS A 56 -10.57 12.49 2.73
N GLU A 57 -10.85 11.24 3.07
CA GLU A 57 -10.33 10.63 4.29
C GLU A 57 -8.82 10.42 4.23
N LEU A 58 -8.30 9.95 3.10
CA LEU A 58 -6.85 9.81 2.91
C LEU A 58 -6.15 11.17 2.96
N ALA A 59 -6.74 12.20 2.35
CA ALA A 59 -6.18 13.54 2.37
C ALA A 59 -6.04 14.05 3.81
N LYS A 60 -7.05 13.80 4.62
CA LYS A 60 -7.04 14.17 6.03
C LYS A 60 -5.96 13.39 6.80
N GLU A 61 -5.89 12.08 6.59
CA GLU A 61 -4.90 11.22 7.27
C GLU A 61 -3.47 11.61 6.92
N LEU A 62 -3.21 11.96 5.67
CA LEU A 62 -1.87 12.28 5.20
C LEU A 62 -1.57 13.77 5.22
N ASN A 63 -2.53 14.59 5.61
CA ASN A 63 -2.40 16.06 5.68
C ASN A 63 -1.99 16.68 4.34
N VAL A 64 -2.70 16.30 3.28
CA VAL A 64 -2.52 16.84 1.92
C VAL A 64 -3.89 17.13 1.32
N SER A 65 -3.94 17.78 0.15
CA SER A 65 -5.19 18.06 -0.54
C SER A 65 -5.79 16.82 -1.20
N GLU A 66 -7.10 16.83 -1.43
CA GLU A 66 -7.75 15.73 -2.16
C GLU A 66 -7.24 15.61 -3.59
N ALA A 67 -6.92 16.76 -4.24
CA ALA A 67 -6.35 16.74 -5.58
C ALA A 67 -5.01 16.04 -5.60
N THR A 68 -4.18 16.26 -4.59
CA THR A 68 -2.90 15.55 -4.43
C THR A 68 -3.12 14.07 -4.25
N ILE A 69 -4.09 13.66 -3.42
CA ILE A 69 -4.42 12.25 -3.23
C ILE A 69 -4.83 11.61 -4.55
N LYS A 70 -5.69 12.27 -5.32
CA LYS A 70 -6.17 11.74 -6.59
C LYS A 70 -5.02 11.40 -7.54
N SER A 71 -4.08 12.32 -7.73
CA SER A 71 -2.94 12.10 -8.63
C SER A 71 -1.94 11.12 -8.04
N SER A 72 -1.64 11.21 -6.76
CA SER A 72 -0.66 10.34 -6.10
C SER A 72 -1.17 8.91 -5.95
N LEU A 73 -2.46 8.72 -5.70
CA LEU A 73 -3.05 7.38 -5.64
C LEU A 73 -2.97 6.68 -7.00
N SER A 74 -3.18 7.44 -8.08
CA SER A 74 -3.03 6.91 -9.43
C SER A 74 -1.59 6.41 -9.67
N ARG A 75 -0.59 7.15 -9.20
CA ARG A 75 0.81 6.73 -9.30
C ARG A 75 1.13 5.52 -8.43
N ALA A 76 0.60 5.49 -7.21
CA ALA A 76 0.76 4.35 -6.32
C ALA A 76 0.15 3.08 -6.93
N LYS A 77 -1.04 3.22 -7.52
CA LYS A 77 -1.71 2.13 -8.21
C LYS A 77 -0.91 1.64 -9.42
N SER A 78 -0.31 2.57 -10.19
CA SER A 78 0.51 2.23 -11.35
C SER A 78 1.80 1.50 -10.98
N SER A 79 2.29 1.68 -9.76
CA SER A 79 3.47 0.98 -9.26
C SER A 79 3.21 -0.51 -9.02
N ARG A 80 1.95 -0.90 -8.95
CA ARG A 80 1.49 -2.26 -8.62
C ARG A 80 1.75 -2.69 -7.19
N LEU A 81 2.25 -1.83 -6.33
CA LEU A 81 2.45 -2.17 -4.92
C LEU A 81 1.14 -2.24 -4.14
N ILE A 82 0.11 -1.55 -4.62
CA ILE A 82 -1.24 -1.65 -4.08
C ILE A 82 -2.24 -1.96 -5.19
N THR A 83 -3.38 -2.54 -4.80
CA THR A 83 -4.52 -2.73 -5.68
C THR A 83 -5.70 -1.95 -5.14
N VAL A 84 -6.50 -1.39 -6.06
CA VAL A 84 -7.71 -0.64 -5.71
C VAL A 84 -8.86 -1.29 -6.45
N ILE A 85 -9.85 -1.76 -5.69
CA ILE A 85 -11.04 -2.42 -6.25
C ILE A 85 -12.26 -1.58 -5.89
N GLY A 86 -13.11 -1.30 -6.87
CA GLY A 86 -14.30 -0.48 -6.68
C GLY A 86 -14.05 0.98 -6.98
N LEU A 87 -15.06 1.81 -6.80
CA LEU A 87 -15.05 3.22 -7.14
C LEU A 87 -15.52 4.07 -5.97
N GLY A 88 -14.96 5.26 -5.86
CA GLY A 88 -15.39 6.27 -4.90
C GLY A 88 -15.36 5.76 -3.47
N ALA A 89 -16.44 5.98 -2.74
CA ALA A 89 -16.53 5.60 -1.33
C ALA A 89 -16.64 4.09 -1.10
N CYS A 90 -16.88 3.32 -2.17
CA CYS A 90 -17.02 1.86 -2.07
C CYS A 90 -15.75 1.12 -2.45
N ARG A 91 -14.64 1.84 -2.67
CA ARG A 91 -13.39 1.20 -3.07
C ARG A 91 -12.68 0.56 -1.88
N LEU A 92 -11.94 -0.50 -2.18
CA LEU A 92 -11.09 -1.19 -1.22
C LEU A 92 -9.64 -1.09 -1.70
N ILE A 93 -8.73 -0.78 -0.79
CA ILE A 93 -7.31 -0.63 -1.10
C ILE A 93 -6.55 -1.70 -0.33
N SER A 94 -5.72 -2.45 -1.03
CA SER A 94 -4.94 -3.50 -0.40
C SER A 94 -3.52 -3.54 -0.95
N LEU A 95 -2.60 -4.07 -0.16
CA LEU A 95 -1.22 -4.26 -0.56
C LEU A 95 -1.15 -5.41 -1.56
N ASN A 96 -0.37 -5.24 -2.63
CA ASN A 96 -0.17 -6.30 -3.61
C ASN A 96 1.06 -7.13 -3.22
N THR A 97 0.85 -8.15 -2.42
CA THR A 97 1.94 -8.98 -1.89
C THR A 97 2.68 -9.73 -2.99
N LYS A 98 1.98 -10.10 -4.08
CA LYS A 98 2.62 -10.78 -5.20
C LYS A 98 3.69 -9.89 -5.83
N THR A 99 3.37 -8.64 -6.09
CA THR A 99 4.34 -7.69 -6.68
C THR A 99 5.50 -7.45 -5.72
N ILE A 100 5.23 -7.33 -4.43
CA ILE A 100 6.29 -7.14 -3.43
C ILE A 100 7.22 -8.35 -3.39
N CYS A 101 6.69 -9.56 -3.47
CA CYS A 101 7.50 -10.77 -3.55
C CYS A 101 8.37 -10.78 -4.81
N GLU A 102 7.82 -10.38 -5.95
CA GLU A 102 8.56 -10.30 -7.21
C GLU A 102 9.71 -9.29 -7.11
N ILE A 103 9.47 -8.14 -6.51
CA ILE A 103 10.51 -7.12 -6.32
C ILE A 103 11.58 -7.63 -5.38
N ARG A 104 11.19 -8.25 -4.27
CA ARG A 104 12.14 -8.83 -3.31
C ARG A 104 13.05 -9.85 -4.00
N ASP A 105 12.44 -10.75 -4.76
CA ASP A 105 13.20 -11.79 -5.45
C ASP A 105 14.15 -11.19 -6.49
N SER A 106 13.72 -10.15 -7.20
CA SER A 106 14.54 -9.44 -8.17
C SER A 106 15.73 -8.73 -7.50
N LEU A 107 15.52 -8.12 -6.33
CA LEU A 107 16.56 -7.36 -5.63
C LEU A 107 17.59 -8.27 -4.94
N PHE A 108 17.17 -9.43 -4.49
CA PHE A 108 18.01 -10.29 -3.66
C PHE A 108 18.39 -11.63 -4.32
N SER A 109 18.10 -11.82 -5.59
CA SER A 109 18.41 -13.06 -6.31
C SER A 109 19.70 -13.00 -7.11
N LEU A 110 20.57 -12.09 -6.78
CA LEU A 110 21.86 -11.93 -7.50
C LEU A 110 22.86 -12.99 -7.10
#